data_c1551021769ca9d04eb8c210a758fe1b
#
_entry.id   c1551021769ca9d04eb8c210a758fe1b
#
_cell.length_a   1.000
_cell.length_b   1.000
_cell.length_c   1.000
_cell.angle_alpha   90.00
_cell.angle_beta   90.00
_cell.angle_gamma   90.00
#
_symmetry.space_group_name_H-M   'P 1'
#
loop_
_entity.id
_entity.type
_entity.pdbx_description
1 polymer ?
#
loop_
_entity_poly.entity_id
_entity_poly.type
_entity_poly.pdbx_seq_one_letter_code
_entity_poly.pdbx_strand_id
1 'polypeptide(L)'
;CDEVVEGIGKTGVVGIVCGQVDKSGRVIGLRADMDALPIAEKSGLSYKSEIPGVMHACGHDGHTSMLLGAAKYLCETRNFDGKAAVIFQPAEEGGAGAKAMIDDGLVSRFGIDEFYGIHNMPGIKTGTFAIRKGPIMASADRFKIILTGKGGHAGMPHLAVDTTLVAAQILVSLNLIVSRSVDPLKRVVITAGTFKTDSSALNVIANNVE
;
A
#
# COMPACT_ATOMS: atom_id res chain seq x y z
N CYS A 1 -19.51 1.78 -19.66
CA CYS A 1 -18.64 0.64 -20.02
C CYS A 1 -19.45 -0.39 -20.80
N ASP A 2 -18.77 -1.14 -21.64
CA ASP A 2 -19.41 -2.21 -22.44
C ASP A 2 -19.55 -3.50 -21.63
N GLU A 3 -18.64 -3.72 -20.69
CA GLU A 3 -18.67 -4.80 -19.72
C GLU A 3 -18.25 -4.26 -18.36
N VAL A 4 -18.82 -4.78 -17.28
CA VAL A 4 -18.39 -4.52 -15.90
C VAL A 4 -18.36 -5.85 -15.16
N VAL A 5 -17.23 -6.13 -14.54
CA VAL A 5 -16.99 -7.35 -13.75
C VAL A 5 -16.61 -6.96 -12.34
N GLU A 6 -17.38 -7.43 -11.39
CA GLU A 6 -17.15 -7.23 -9.96
C GLU A 6 -16.53 -8.47 -9.33
N GLY A 7 -15.93 -8.29 -8.18
CA GLY A 7 -15.40 -9.39 -7.35
C GLY A 7 -14.00 -9.88 -7.74
N ILE A 8 -13.33 -9.25 -8.69
CA ILE A 8 -11.96 -9.62 -9.05
C ILE A 8 -11.03 -9.32 -7.87
N GLY A 9 -10.30 -10.33 -7.40
CA GLY A 9 -9.52 -10.24 -6.17
C GLY A 9 -10.39 -9.93 -4.93
N LYS A 10 -11.59 -10.47 -4.87
CA LYS A 10 -12.67 -10.36 -3.87
C LYS A 10 -13.59 -9.14 -4.06
N THR A 11 -13.06 -7.92 -4.07
CA THR A 11 -13.87 -6.68 -4.08
C THR A 11 -13.46 -5.71 -5.18
N GLY A 12 -12.52 -6.07 -6.03
CA GLY A 12 -12.11 -5.26 -7.17
C GLY A 12 -13.16 -5.23 -8.26
N VAL A 13 -13.15 -4.15 -9.05
CA VAL A 13 -14.07 -3.95 -10.18
C VAL A 13 -13.26 -3.63 -11.42
N VAL A 14 -13.62 -4.26 -12.53
CA VAL A 14 -13.03 -4.00 -13.84
C VAL A 14 -14.12 -3.65 -14.84
N GLY A 15 -13.99 -2.49 -15.46
CA GLY A 15 -14.87 -2.08 -16.57
C GLY A 15 -14.11 -2.08 -17.88
N ILE A 16 -14.71 -2.60 -18.94
CA ILE A 16 -14.14 -2.56 -20.29
C ILE A 16 -14.85 -1.49 -21.11
N VAL A 17 -14.08 -0.66 -21.78
CA VAL A 17 -14.55 0.33 -22.74
C VAL A 17 -13.91 0.03 -24.10
N CYS A 18 -14.73 -0.26 -25.09
CA CYS A 18 -14.28 -0.46 -26.46
C CYS A 18 -14.15 0.87 -27.20
N GLY A 19 -13.07 1.06 -27.92
CA GLY A 19 -12.88 2.18 -28.82
C GLY A 19 -13.82 2.12 -30.04
N GLN A 20 -13.80 3.16 -30.87
CA GLN A 20 -14.58 3.17 -32.14
C GLN A 20 -14.08 2.11 -33.12
N VAL A 21 -12.82 1.73 -33.02
CA VAL A 21 -12.18 0.68 -33.82
C VAL A 21 -11.33 -0.22 -32.92
N ASP A 22 -11.13 -1.46 -33.34
CA ASP A 22 -10.28 -2.43 -32.65
C ASP A 22 -9.36 -3.13 -33.68
N LYS A 23 -8.53 -2.32 -34.37
CA LYS A 23 -7.54 -2.81 -35.34
C LYS A 23 -6.25 -3.25 -34.68
N SER A 24 -5.89 -2.58 -33.60
CA SER A 24 -4.68 -2.88 -32.83
C SER A 24 -4.79 -4.17 -32.01
N GLY A 25 -6.01 -4.54 -31.61
CA GLY A 25 -6.26 -5.62 -30.66
C GLY A 25 -5.72 -5.34 -29.26
N ARG A 26 -5.22 -4.11 -28.99
CA ARG A 26 -4.55 -3.76 -27.73
C ARG A 26 -5.55 -3.42 -26.63
N VAL A 27 -5.19 -3.81 -25.40
CA VAL A 27 -5.94 -3.46 -24.20
C VAL A 27 -5.02 -2.72 -23.21
N ILE A 28 -5.40 -1.49 -22.87
CA ILE A 28 -4.70 -0.66 -21.90
C ILE A 28 -5.42 -0.70 -20.56
N GLY A 29 -4.75 -1.08 -19.49
CA GLY A 29 -5.26 -1.03 -18.13
C GLY A 29 -5.03 0.34 -17.49
N LEU A 30 -6.10 0.97 -17.02
CA LEU A 30 -6.07 2.20 -16.23
C LEU A 30 -6.47 1.86 -14.80
N ARG A 31 -5.57 2.06 -13.83
CA ARG A 31 -5.73 1.59 -12.45
C ARG A 31 -5.89 2.74 -11.46
N ALA A 32 -6.86 2.60 -10.58
CA ALA A 32 -6.94 3.33 -9.32
C ALA A 32 -7.10 2.36 -8.15
N ASP A 33 -6.42 2.64 -7.05
CA ASP A 33 -6.70 2.02 -5.76
C ASP A 33 -7.93 2.68 -5.10
N MET A 34 -8.59 1.97 -4.18
CA MET A 34 -9.83 2.46 -3.55
C MET A 34 -9.88 2.27 -2.04
N ASP A 35 -8.88 1.66 -1.44
CA ASP A 35 -8.92 1.38 -0.01
C ASP A 35 -8.56 2.61 0.85
N ALA A 36 -9.13 2.64 2.04
CA ALA A 36 -8.85 3.65 3.05
C ALA A 36 -7.96 3.07 4.16
N LEU A 37 -7.37 3.96 4.95
CA LEU A 37 -6.50 3.64 6.07
C LEU A 37 -7.26 3.63 7.41
N PRO A 38 -6.87 2.78 8.37
CA PRO A 38 -7.44 2.76 9.71
C PRO A 38 -6.94 3.93 10.57
N ILE A 39 -7.30 5.14 10.17
CA ILE A 39 -6.90 6.41 10.77
C ILE A 39 -8.15 7.22 11.10
N ALA A 40 -8.24 7.76 12.31
CA ALA A 40 -9.33 8.69 12.66
C ALA A 40 -9.10 10.05 11.98
N GLU A 41 -9.99 10.43 11.08
CA GLU A 41 -9.88 11.69 10.36
C GLU A 41 -10.14 12.90 11.28
N LYS A 42 -9.22 13.86 11.24
CA LYS A 42 -9.28 15.12 12.01
C LYS A 42 -9.18 16.36 11.11
N SER A 43 -9.44 16.22 9.82
CA SER A 43 -9.30 17.31 8.83
C SER A 43 -10.27 18.47 9.07
N GLY A 44 -11.44 18.21 9.66
CA GLY A 44 -12.51 19.21 9.84
C GLY A 44 -13.24 19.58 8.54
N LEU A 45 -12.95 18.90 7.43
CA LEU A 45 -13.58 19.17 6.14
C LEU A 45 -15.05 18.72 6.11
N SER A 46 -15.87 19.41 5.31
CA SER A 46 -17.29 19.08 5.15
C SER A 46 -17.54 17.72 4.51
N TYR A 47 -16.56 17.21 3.77
CA TYR A 47 -16.57 15.90 3.09
C TYR A 47 -15.65 14.88 3.75
N LYS A 48 -15.32 15.06 5.02
CA LYS A 48 -14.56 14.07 5.80
C LYS A 48 -15.26 12.71 5.83
N SER A 49 -14.50 11.68 6.16
CA SER A 49 -15.04 10.32 6.33
C SER A 49 -16.24 10.30 7.30
N GLU A 50 -17.29 9.61 6.92
CA GLU A 50 -18.45 9.33 7.76
C GLU A 50 -18.27 8.06 8.62
N ILE A 51 -17.21 7.28 8.35
CA ILE A 51 -16.90 6.02 9.05
C ILE A 51 -15.85 6.32 10.13
N PRO A 52 -16.19 6.22 11.44
CA PRO A 52 -15.22 6.46 12.49
C PRO A 52 -14.00 5.54 12.39
N GLY A 53 -12.82 6.13 12.54
CA GLY A 53 -11.55 5.39 12.52
C GLY A 53 -11.04 4.99 11.14
N VAL A 54 -11.67 5.47 10.07
CA VAL A 54 -11.24 5.21 8.69
C VAL A 54 -11.12 6.52 7.92
N MET A 55 -10.04 6.69 7.17
CA MET A 55 -9.75 7.91 6.41
C MET A 55 -9.03 7.59 5.10
N HIS A 56 -9.37 8.28 4.02
CA HIS A 56 -8.56 8.31 2.79
C HIS A 56 -7.32 9.20 2.96
N ALA A 57 -6.39 8.78 3.85
CA ALA A 57 -5.19 9.55 4.14
C ALA A 57 -4.11 9.44 3.04
N CYS A 58 -4.26 8.50 2.11
CA CYS A 58 -3.39 8.35 0.95
C CYS A 58 -3.99 8.90 -0.36
N GLY A 59 -5.23 9.38 -0.34
CA GLY A 59 -5.88 10.04 -1.48
C GLY A 59 -6.47 9.09 -2.52
N HIS A 60 -6.74 7.84 -2.16
CA HIS A 60 -7.32 6.85 -3.07
C HIS A 60 -8.77 7.20 -3.49
N ASP A 61 -9.50 7.98 -2.73
CA ASP A 61 -10.77 8.60 -3.11
C ASP A 61 -10.60 9.52 -4.32
N GLY A 62 -9.53 10.31 -4.36
CA GLY A 62 -9.15 11.13 -5.50
C GLY A 62 -8.78 10.30 -6.72
N HIS A 63 -7.99 9.23 -6.54
CA HIS A 63 -7.62 8.31 -7.63
C HIS A 63 -8.85 7.65 -8.25
N THR A 64 -9.76 7.14 -7.41
CA THR A 64 -11.04 6.55 -7.82
C THR A 64 -11.89 7.56 -8.60
N SER A 65 -12.00 8.79 -8.09
CA SER A 65 -12.77 9.85 -8.74
C SER A 65 -12.18 10.24 -10.10
N MET A 66 -10.86 10.35 -10.21
CA MET A 66 -10.18 10.62 -11.49
C MET A 66 -10.41 9.50 -12.50
N LEU A 67 -10.31 8.23 -12.08
CA LEU A 67 -10.54 7.09 -12.97
C LEU A 67 -12.01 7.00 -13.41
N LEU A 68 -12.98 7.30 -12.54
CA LEU A 68 -14.40 7.39 -12.92
C LEU A 68 -14.64 8.49 -13.95
N GLY A 69 -13.99 9.64 -13.79
CA GLY A 69 -14.05 10.73 -14.76
C GLY A 69 -13.45 10.32 -16.11
N ALA A 70 -12.31 9.65 -16.11
CA ALA A 70 -11.68 9.12 -17.31
C ALA A 70 -12.57 8.05 -17.99
N ALA A 71 -13.13 7.12 -17.21
CA ALA A 71 -14.04 6.10 -17.72
C ALA A 71 -15.28 6.72 -18.40
N LYS A 72 -15.88 7.73 -17.76
CA LYS A 72 -17.00 8.48 -18.35
C LYS A 72 -16.61 9.09 -19.69
N TYR A 73 -15.50 9.83 -19.75
CA TYR A 73 -15.00 10.45 -20.97
C TYR A 73 -14.75 9.41 -22.07
N LEU A 74 -14.08 8.31 -21.75
CA LEU A 74 -13.81 7.23 -22.71
C LEU A 74 -15.09 6.58 -23.22
N CYS A 75 -16.08 6.36 -22.36
CA CYS A 75 -17.39 5.80 -22.75
C CYS A 75 -18.18 6.75 -23.68
N GLU A 76 -18.10 8.06 -23.44
CA GLU A 76 -18.82 9.07 -24.22
C GLU A 76 -18.17 9.32 -25.59
N THR A 77 -16.85 9.36 -25.65
CA THR A 77 -16.14 9.74 -26.89
C THR A 77 -15.71 8.57 -27.73
N ARG A 78 -15.25 7.48 -27.12
CA ARG A 78 -14.72 6.26 -27.78
C ARG A 78 -13.66 6.54 -28.86
N ASN A 79 -13.04 7.70 -28.85
CA ASN A 79 -12.11 8.17 -29.89
C ASN A 79 -10.71 7.56 -29.68
N PHE A 80 -10.62 6.23 -29.74
CA PHE A 80 -9.36 5.48 -29.66
C PHE A 80 -9.50 4.13 -30.39
N ASP A 81 -8.36 3.46 -30.61
CA ASP A 81 -8.27 2.12 -31.20
C ASP A 81 -7.94 1.10 -30.11
N GLY A 82 -8.64 -0.03 -30.10
CA GLY A 82 -8.51 -1.08 -29.11
C GLY A 82 -9.47 -0.92 -27.92
N LYS A 83 -9.03 -1.33 -26.72
CA LYS A 83 -9.86 -1.35 -25.50
C LYS A 83 -9.14 -0.68 -24.33
N ALA A 84 -9.92 -0.08 -23.45
CA ALA A 84 -9.46 0.39 -22.14
C ALA A 84 -10.12 -0.44 -21.03
N ALA A 85 -9.32 -1.04 -20.18
CA ALA A 85 -9.76 -1.69 -18.95
C ALA A 85 -9.60 -0.71 -17.78
N VAL A 86 -10.70 -0.24 -17.20
CA VAL A 86 -10.69 0.62 -16.01
C VAL A 86 -10.75 -0.25 -14.78
N ILE A 87 -9.74 -0.16 -13.92
CA ILE A 87 -9.47 -1.12 -12.86
C ILE A 87 -9.51 -0.42 -11.50
N PHE A 88 -10.50 -0.76 -10.69
CA PHE A 88 -10.63 -0.29 -9.33
C PHE A 88 -10.09 -1.36 -8.37
N GLN A 89 -8.88 -1.12 -7.88
CA GLN A 89 -8.13 -2.09 -7.06
C GLN A 89 -8.39 -1.89 -5.58
N PRO A 90 -8.76 -2.94 -4.82
CA PRO A 90 -8.83 -2.90 -3.36
C PRO A 90 -7.47 -3.15 -2.72
N ALA A 91 -7.37 -2.90 -1.41
CA ALA A 91 -6.35 -3.39 -0.49
C ALA A 91 -4.89 -3.14 -0.95
N GLU A 92 -4.59 -1.92 -1.41
CA GLU A 92 -3.22 -1.49 -1.75
C GLU A 92 -2.36 -1.40 -0.48
N GLU A 93 -2.89 -0.81 0.59
CA GLU A 93 -2.19 -0.43 1.82
C GLU A 93 -1.72 -1.61 2.71
N GLY A 94 -1.94 -2.82 2.31
CA GLY A 94 -1.44 -3.96 3.07
C GLY A 94 -2.11 -5.30 2.81
N GLY A 95 -3.11 -5.33 1.96
CA GLY A 95 -3.84 -6.56 1.63
C GLY A 95 -3.40 -7.25 0.34
N ALA A 96 -2.35 -6.74 -0.34
CA ALA A 96 -1.86 -7.23 -1.63
C ALA A 96 -2.96 -7.38 -2.69
N GLY A 97 -3.89 -6.40 -2.75
CA GLY A 97 -5.05 -6.45 -3.62
C GLY A 97 -4.71 -6.57 -5.10
N ALA A 98 -3.66 -5.90 -5.59
CA ALA A 98 -3.18 -6.07 -6.95
C ALA A 98 -2.79 -7.53 -7.23
N LYS A 99 -2.05 -8.17 -6.33
CA LYS A 99 -1.70 -9.59 -6.45
C LYS A 99 -2.94 -10.47 -6.46
N ALA A 100 -3.90 -10.23 -5.57
CA ALA A 100 -5.16 -10.98 -5.54
C ALA A 100 -5.93 -10.85 -6.86
N MET A 101 -6.00 -9.66 -7.44
CA MET A 101 -6.64 -9.45 -8.75
C MET A 101 -5.89 -10.17 -9.88
N ILE A 102 -4.55 -10.16 -9.87
CA ILE A 102 -3.72 -10.85 -10.86
C ILE A 102 -3.90 -12.37 -10.75
N ASP A 103 -3.86 -12.91 -9.53
CA ASP A 103 -4.07 -14.34 -9.27
C ASP A 103 -5.49 -14.80 -9.71
N ASP A 104 -6.47 -13.90 -9.64
CA ASP A 104 -7.86 -14.11 -10.10
C ASP A 104 -8.05 -13.85 -11.61
N GLY A 105 -6.94 -13.67 -12.33
CA GLY A 105 -6.92 -13.62 -13.79
C GLY A 105 -7.05 -12.23 -14.41
N LEU A 106 -6.84 -11.15 -13.67
CA LEU A 106 -6.95 -9.78 -14.19
C LEU A 106 -6.25 -9.58 -15.54
N VAL A 107 -5.01 -10.05 -15.66
CA VAL A 107 -4.24 -9.86 -16.91
C VAL A 107 -4.75 -10.76 -18.04
N SER A 108 -4.85 -12.06 -17.78
CA SER A 108 -5.20 -13.06 -18.80
C SER A 108 -6.66 -12.98 -19.24
N ARG A 109 -7.58 -12.73 -18.30
CA ARG A 109 -9.01 -12.66 -18.58
C ARG A 109 -9.40 -11.47 -19.47
N PHE A 110 -8.77 -10.33 -19.23
CA PHE A 110 -9.08 -9.09 -19.97
C PHE A 110 -8.06 -8.79 -21.07
N GLY A 111 -7.02 -9.62 -21.24
CA GLY A 111 -6.00 -9.46 -22.28
C GLY A 111 -5.21 -8.16 -22.17
N ILE A 112 -4.91 -7.70 -20.95
CA ILE A 112 -4.28 -6.39 -20.75
C ILE A 112 -2.79 -6.45 -21.11
N ASP A 113 -2.36 -5.58 -22.04
CA ASP A 113 -1.00 -5.50 -22.54
C ASP A 113 -0.10 -4.62 -21.68
N GLU A 114 -0.63 -3.53 -21.15
CA GLU A 114 0.12 -2.58 -20.31
C GLU A 114 -0.80 -1.86 -19.31
N PHE A 115 -0.20 -1.39 -18.21
CA PHE A 115 -0.92 -0.74 -17.12
C PHE A 115 -0.43 0.67 -16.89
N TYR A 116 -1.36 1.57 -16.58
CA TYR A 116 -1.10 2.93 -16.15
C TYR A 116 -1.84 3.22 -14.85
N GLY A 117 -1.16 3.89 -13.93
CA GLY A 117 -1.73 4.37 -12.67
C GLY A 117 -1.18 5.75 -12.35
N ILE A 118 -1.97 6.54 -11.67
CA ILE A 118 -1.57 7.87 -11.16
C ILE A 118 -1.70 7.83 -9.66
N HIS A 119 -0.72 8.40 -8.96
CA HIS A 119 -0.79 8.64 -7.52
C HIS A 119 -0.65 10.13 -7.25
N ASN A 120 -1.52 10.70 -6.42
CA ASN A 120 -1.36 12.05 -5.92
C ASN A 120 -0.09 12.12 -5.05
N MET A 121 0.70 13.16 -5.22
CA MET A 121 1.96 13.32 -4.49
C MET A 121 2.05 14.71 -3.87
N PRO A 122 1.95 14.82 -2.55
CA PRO A 122 2.19 16.09 -1.86
C PRO A 122 3.56 16.66 -2.18
N GLY A 123 3.65 17.98 -2.36
CA GLY A 123 4.89 18.67 -2.70
C GLY A 123 5.16 18.82 -4.20
N ILE A 124 4.42 18.14 -5.07
CA ILE A 124 4.44 18.41 -6.51
C ILE A 124 3.41 19.50 -6.82
N LYS A 125 3.81 20.49 -7.64
CA LYS A 125 2.92 21.60 -8.03
C LYS A 125 1.66 21.05 -8.72
N THR A 126 0.49 21.54 -8.30
CA THR A 126 -0.79 21.18 -8.91
C THR A 126 -0.78 21.41 -10.44
N GLY A 127 -1.34 20.47 -11.19
CA GLY A 127 -1.37 20.50 -12.65
C GLY A 127 -0.08 20.02 -13.33
N THR A 128 0.86 19.47 -12.56
CA THR A 128 2.08 18.85 -13.12
C THR A 128 2.09 17.35 -12.84
N PHE A 129 2.80 16.62 -13.72
CA PHE A 129 3.04 15.19 -13.59
C PHE A 129 4.53 14.93 -13.41
N ALA A 130 4.88 13.95 -12.59
CA ALA A 130 6.24 13.46 -12.46
C ALA A 130 6.30 11.99 -12.86
N ILE A 131 7.22 11.66 -13.77
CA ILE A 131 7.47 10.30 -14.22
C ILE A 131 8.97 10.10 -14.43
N ARG A 132 9.44 8.89 -14.23
CA ARG A 132 10.83 8.53 -14.53
C ARG A 132 10.92 7.12 -15.09
N LYS A 133 11.95 6.85 -15.87
CA LYS A 133 12.30 5.49 -16.28
C LYS A 133 12.86 4.71 -15.08
N GLY A 134 12.39 3.47 -14.90
CA GLY A 134 12.78 2.60 -13.81
C GLY A 134 11.92 2.77 -12.56
N PRO A 135 12.36 2.27 -11.40
CA PRO A 135 11.58 2.29 -10.17
C PRO A 135 11.20 3.71 -9.72
N ILE A 136 9.92 3.95 -9.47
CA ILE A 136 9.38 5.20 -8.93
C ILE A 136 9.15 5.08 -7.43
N MET A 137 8.57 3.95 -6.98
CA MET A 137 8.27 3.63 -5.59
C MET A 137 9.20 2.54 -5.09
N ALA A 138 9.49 2.54 -3.78
CA ALA A 138 10.20 1.44 -3.14
C ALA A 138 9.26 0.27 -2.85
N SER A 139 9.80 -0.95 -2.76
CA SER A 139 9.07 -2.06 -2.15
C SER A 139 8.94 -1.84 -0.64
N ALA A 140 7.88 -2.37 -0.04
CA ALA A 140 7.69 -2.40 1.39
C ALA A 140 7.59 -3.86 1.87
N ASP A 141 8.46 -4.23 2.79
CA ASP A 141 8.50 -5.55 3.40
C ASP A 141 8.25 -5.41 4.90
N ARG A 142 7.63 -6.42 5.49
CA ARG A 142 7.37 -6.47 6.93
C ARG A 142 8.04 -7.70 7.52
N PHE A 143 8.68 -7.51 8.65
CA PHE A 143 9.23 -8.60 9.44
C PHE A 143 8.87 -8.42 10.91
N LYS A 144 8.93 -9.51 11.66
CA LYS A 144 8.65 -9.57 13.07
C LYS A 144 9.77 -10.32 13.77
N ILE A 145 10.28 -9.75 14.86
CA ILE A 145 11.25 -10.39 15.74
C ILE A 145 10.57 -10.65 17.07
N ILE A 146 10.58 -11.90 17.50
CA ILE A 146 10.10 -12.30 18.83
C ILE A 146 11.29 -12.80 19.61
N LEU A 147 11.57 -12.17 20.74
CA LEU A 147 12.61 -12.57 21.68
C LEU A 147 11.95 -13.25 22.87
N THR A 148 12.44 -14.44 23.21
CA THR A 148 12.06 -15.17 24.41
C THR A 148 13.28 -15.33 25.31
N GLY A 149 13.18 -14.88 26.54
CA GLY A 149 14.24 -14.95 27.56
C GLY A 149 13.73 -15.55 28.86
N LYS A 150 14.31 -15.09 29.94
CA LYS A 150 13.91 -15.46 31.29
C LYS A 150 13.63 -14.20 32.09
N GLY A 151 12.36 -13.90 32.28
CA GLY A 151 11.93 -12.79 33.11
C GLY A 151 12.28 -12.95 34.59
N GLY A 152 12.13 -11.86 35.34
CA GLY A 152 12.46 -11.87 36.74
C GLY A 152 12.16 -10.54 37.45
N HIS A 153 12.55 -10.43 38.70
CA HIS A 153 12.42 -9.19 39.45
C HIS A 153 13.41 -8.14 38.95
N ALA A 154 12.96 -6.93 38.66
CA ALA A 154 13.79 -5.86 38.10
C ALA A 154 15.02 -5.50 38.98
N GLY A 155 14.91 -5.66 40.28
CA GLY A 155 16.02 -5.47 41.21
C GLY A 155 17.07 -6.60 41.25
N MET A 156 16.82 -7.71 40.54
CA MET A 156 17.71 -8.88 40.49
C MET A 156 18.01 -9.29 39.01
N PRO A 157 18.49 -8.38 38.14
CA PRO A 157 18.66 -8.65 36.70
C PRO A 157 19.71 -9.76 36.46
N HIS A 158 20.65 -9.98 37.36
CA HIS A 158 21.66 -11.03 37.25
C HIS A 158 21.09 -12.47 37.30
N LEU A 159 19.82 -12.64 37.72
CA LEU A 159 19.10 -13.92 37.73
C LEU A 159 18.16 -14.10 36.52
N ALA A 160 18.08 -13.10 35.65
CA ALA A 160 17.21 -13.05 34.50
C ALA A 160 17.98 -12.98 33.17
N VAL A 161 17.27 -13.08 32.05
CA VAL A 161 17.77 -12.71 30.73
C VAL A 161 16.87 -11.57 30.25
N ASP A 162 17.40 -10.35 30.27
CA ASP A 162 16.64 -9.14 29.96
C ASP A 162 16.39 -9.00 28.46
N THR A 163 15.23 -9.47 28.05
CA THR A 163 14.77 -9.41 26.66
C THR A 163 14.58 -7.98 26.15
N THR A 164 14.21 -7.06 27.03
CA THR A 164 14.01 -5.64 26.68
C THR A 164 15.33 -4.98 26.30
N LEU A 165 16.38 -5.24 27.06
CA LEU A 165 17.71 -4.71 26.74
C LEU A 165 18.25 -5.30 25.44
N VAL A 166 18.09 -6.60 25.21
CA VAL A 166 18.50 -7.28 23.97
C VAL A 166 17.73 -6.70 22.77
N ALA A 167 16.41 -6.52 22.91
CA ALA A 167 15.57 -5.94 21.84
C ALA A 167 16.00 -4.50 21.50
N ALA A 168 16.33 -3.69 22.50
CA ALA A 168 16.85 -2.34 22.29
C ALA A 168 18.17 -2.34 21.50
N GLN A 169 19.08 -3.28 21.82
CA GLN A 169 20.34 -3.44 21.06
C GLN A 169 20.10 -3.87 19.61
N ILE A 170 19.15 -4.78 19.37
CA ILE A 170 18.75 -5.19 18.01
C ILE A 170 18.21 -3.98 17.24
N LEU A 171 17.34 -3.15 17.83
CA LEU A 171 16.82 -1.93 17.22
C LEU A 171 17.92 -0.98 16.76
N VAL A 172 18.90 -0.73 17.63
CA VAL A 172 20.07 0.10 17.29
C VAL A 172 20.85 -0.55 16.14
N SER A 173 21.10 -1.85 16.21
CA SER A 173 21.85 -2.60 15.19
C SER A 173 21.17 -2.62 13.83
N LEU A 174 19.83 -2.71 13.76
CA LEU A 174 19.07 -2.63 12.53
C LEU A 174 19.30 -1.29 11.80
N ASN A 175 19.37 -0.18 12.54
CA ASN A 175 19.68 1.13 11.96
C ASN A 175 21.12 1.22 11.42
N LEU A 176 22.05 0.46 12.00
CA LEU A 176 23.43 0.39 11.49
C LEU A 176 23.50 -0.29 10.11
N ILE A 177 22.60 -1.21 9.80
CA ILE A 177 22.53 -1.84 8.46
C ILE A 177 22.35 -0.76 7.39
N VAL A 178 21.42 0.16 7.59
CA VAL A 178 21.15 1.26 6.63
C VAL A 178 22.39 2.14 6.47
N SER A 179 23.03 2.51 7.56
CA SER A 179 24.14 3.47 7.56
C SER A 179 25.50 2.87 7.18
N ARG A 180 25.69 1.55 7.36
CA ARG A 180 27.01 0.90 7.23
C ARG A 180 27.07 -0.22 6.18
N SER A 181 25.93 -0.81 5.80
CA SER A 181 25.91 -1.98 4.92
C SER A 181 25.22 -1.72 3.57
N VAL A 182 24.46 -0.63 3.47
CA VAL A 182 23.79 -0.25 2.24
C VAL A 182 24.66 0.74 1.46
N ASP A 183 24.73 0.58 0.14
CA ASP A 183 25.36 1.54 -0.75
C ASP A 183 24.75 2.95 -0.54
N PRO A 184 25.55 4.00 -0.28
CA PRO A 184 25.05 5.35 0.04
C PRO A 184 24.23 5.98 -1.09
N LEU A 185 24.30 5.47 -2.31
CA LEU A 185 23.48 5.92 -3.45
C LEU A 185 22.13 5.17 -3.55
N LYS A 186 21.91 4.16 -2.72
CA LYS A 186 20.64 3.42 -2.65
C LYS A 186 19.79 3.94 -1.50
N ARG A 187 18.48 4.02 -1.73
CA ARG A 187 17.52 4.44 -0.71
C ARG A 187 16.93 3.23 -0.01
N VAL A 188 17.19 3.11 1.28
CA VAL A 188 16.63 2.08 2.16
C VAL A 188 16.22 2.72 3.47
N VAL A 189 15.08 2.31 4.01
CA VAL A 189 14.58 2.72 5.33
C VAL A 189 14.22 1.47 6.11
N ILE A 190 14.61 1.42 7.38
CA ILE A 190 14.16 0.40 8.33
C ILE A 190 13.48 1.12 9.48
N THR A 191 12.24 0.77 9.78
CA THR A 191 11.47 1.39 10.86
C THR A 191 10.86 0.30 11.74
N ALA A 192 11.08 0.39 13.04
CA ALA A 192 10.35 -0.40 14.01
C ALA A 192 9.06 0.34 14.37
N GLY A 193 7.93 -0.15 13.86
CA GLY A 193 6.61 0.42 14.12
C GLY A 193 5.99 -0.05 15.44
N THR A 194 6.53 -1.12 16.02
CA THR A 194 6.01 -1.72 17.24
C THR A 194 7.16 -2.21 18.10
N PHE A 195 7.08 -1.98 19.40
CA PHE A 195 7.96 -2.53 20.41
C PHE A 195 7.11 -2.83 21.64
N LYS A 196 6.90 -4.10 21.94
CA LYS A 196 5.99 -4.53 23.00
C LYS A 196 6.64 -5.60 23.88
N THR A 197 6.38 -5.52 25.18
CA THR A 197 6.71 -6.55 26.15
C THR A 197 5.45 -7.31 26.58
N ASP A 198 5.60 -8.50 27.11
CA ASP A 198 4.51 -9.29 27.71
C ASP A 198 4.20 -8.87 29.16
N SER A 199 4.88 -7.85 29.69
CA SER A 199 4.63 -7.32 31.03
C SER A 199 4.36 -5.82 31.00
N SER A 200 3.39 -5.37 31.80
CA SER A 200 3.13 -3.96 32.11
C SER A 200 3.60 -3.56 33.52
N ALA A 201 4.12 -4.51 34.32
CA ALA A 201 4.57 -4.24 35.67
C ALA A 201 5.97 -3.58 35.67
N LEU A 202 6.10 -2.45 36.37
CA LEU A 202 7.32 -1.65 36.38
C LEU A 202 8.53 -2.30 37.07
N ASN A 203 8.28 -3.31 37.90
CA ASN A 203 9.28 -4.03 38.67
C ASN A 203 9.55 -5.46 38.16
N VAL A 204 9.19 -5.74 36.91
CA VAL A 204 9.33 -7.04 36.26
C VAL A 204 10.15 -6.91 34.99
N ILE A 205 11.14 -7.79 34.82
CA ILE A 205 11.81 -8.02 33.54
C ILE A 205 10.92 -8.97 32.73
N ALA A 206 10.54 -8.56 31.54
CA ALA A 206 9.66 -9.32 30.66
C ALA A 206 10.28 -10.64 30.18
N ASN A 207 9.46 -11.68 29.96
CA ASN A 207 9.92 -12.91 29.32
C ASN A 207 10.06 -12.73 27.82
N ASN A 208 9.12 -11.98 27.22
CA ASN A 208 9.05 -11.84 25.77
C ASN A 208 9.02 -10.37 25.36
N VAL A 209 9.63 -10.09 24.21
CA VAL A 209 9.56 -8.81 23.49
C VAL A 209 9.26 -9.10 22.02
N GLU A 210 8.37 -8.30 21.47
CA GLU A 210 8.03 -8.28 20.05
C GLU A 210 8.39 -6.94 19.43
#